data_2a7766302811aabe66783da65b6ee071
#
_entry.id   2a7766302811aabe66783da65b6ee071
#
_cell.length_a   1.000
_cell.length_b   1.000
_cell.length_c   1.000
_cell.angle_alpha   90.00
_cell.angle_beta   90.00
_cell.angle_gamma   90.00
#
_symmetry.space_group_name_H-M   'P 1'
#
loop_
_entity.id
_entity.type
_entity.pdbx_description
1 polymer ?
#
loop_
_entity_poly.entity_id
_entity_poly.type
_entity_poly.pdbx_seq_one_letter_code
_entity_poly.pdbx_strand_id
1 'polypeptide(L)'
;MIVVRNVFRLKFGKSKEAVALFKEGIAIQKRAGVEMNQRILTDIVGTFYTLVLELTVPNMGALEANMPKVMGDKDWQANYQKFSALVESGYREIFMIVE
;
A
#
# COMPACT_ATOMS: atom_id res chain seq x y z
N MET A 1 -13.08 11.70 7.33
CA MET A 1 -11.78 11.09 6.99
C MET A 1 -11.83 9.60 7.27
N ILE A 2 -11.26 8.82 6.38
CA ILE A 2 -11.11 7.39 6.56
C ILE A 2 -9.64 7.00 6.50
N VAL A 3 -9.31 5.89 7.17
CA VAL A 3 -7.99 5.29 7.12
C VAL A 3 -8.12 3.94 6.42
N VAL A 4 -7.32 3.74 5.37
CA VAL A 4 -7.24 2.47 4.64
C VAL A 4 -5.96 1.79 5.07
N ARG A 5 -6.05 0.56 5.53
CA ARG A 5 -4.92 -0.25 5.96
C ARG A 5 -4.84 -1.51 5.11
N ASN A 6 -3.80 -1.57 4.29
CA ASN A 6 -3.50 -2.78 3.53
C ASN A 6 -2.41 -3.52 4.30
N VAL A 7 -2.73 -4.67 4.87
CA VAL A 7 -1.83 -5.45 5.70
C VAL A 7 -1.35 -6.65 4.91
N PHE A 8 -0.04 -6.76 4.73
CA PHE A 8 0.57 -7.85 3.97
C PHE A 8 1.46 -8.70 4.86
N ARG A 9 1.32 -10.00 4.71
CA ARG A 9 2.24 -10.99 5.26
C ARG A 9 3.24 -11.32 4.19
N LEU A 10 4.49 -10.98 4.44
CA LEU A 10 5.56 -11.20 3.48
C LEU A 10 6.18 -12.57 3.67
N LYS A 11 6.79 -13.08 2.62
CA LYS A 11 7.65 -14.25 2.72
C LYS A 11 8.82 -13.93 3.64
N PHE A 12 9.26 -14.93 4.37
CA PHE A 12 10.28 -14.78 5.40
C PHE A 12 11.56 -14.18 4.80
N GLY A 13 12.08 -13.13 5.44
CA GLY A 13 13.31 -12.45 5.01
C GLY A 13 13.14 -11.43 3.88
N LYS A 14 11.92 -11.15 3.42
CA LYS A 14 11.67 -10.30 2.25
C LYS A 14 11.24 -8.88 2.57
N SER A 15 11.32 -8.44 3.82
CA SER A 15 10.83 -7.13 4.23
C SER A 15 11.56 -5.98 3.53
N LYS A 16 12.89 -6.00 3.51
CA LYS A 16 13.70 -4.93 2.92
C LYS A 16 13.40 -4.75 1.43
N GLU A 17 13.30 -5.86 0.71
CA GLU A 17 13.00 -5.87 -0.71
C GLU A 17 11.58 -5.35 -0.97
N ALA A 18 10.62 -5.79 -0.17
CA ALA A 18 9.22 -5.37 -0.29
C ALA A 18 9.06 -3.87 0.01
N VAL A 19 9.74 -3.34 1.01
CA VAL A 19 9.71 -1.91 1.34
C VAL A 19 10.26 -1.08 0.18
N ALA A 20 11.36 -1.52 -0.42
CA ALA A 20 11.94 -0.82 -1.58
C ALA A 20 10.96 -0.77 -2.75
N LEU A 21 10.28 -1.87 -3.04
CA LEU A 21 9.25 -1.92 -4.09
C LEU A 21 8.06 -1.02 -3.77
N PHE A 22 7.63 -0.96 -2.52
CA PHE A 22 6.53 -0.08 -2.12
C PHE A 22 6.89 1.40 -2.26
N LYS A 23 8.10 1.78 -1.88
CA LYS A 23 8.57 3.16 -2.07
C LYS A 23 8.58 3.53 -3.54
N GLU A 24 9.03 2.63 -4.40
CA GLU A 24 8.99 2.83 -5.85
C GLU A 24 7.55 2.97 -6.35
N GLY A 25 6.64 2.14 -5.88
CA GLY A 25 5.21 2.21 -6.23
C GLY A 25 4.58 3.55 -5.86
N ILE A 26 4.91 4.08 -4.69
CA ILE A 26 4.42 5.40 -4.24
C ILE A 26 4.97 6.51 -5.15
N ALA A 27 6.24 6.42 -5.55
CA ALA A 27 6.84 7.39 -6.47
C ALA A 27 6.15 7.35 -7.84
N ILE A 28 5.80 6.16 -8.33
CA ILE A 28 5.06 5.99 -9.58
C ILE A 28 3.68 6.64 -9.47
N GLN A 29 2.98 6.45 -8.35
CA GLN A 29 1.68 7.08 -8.11
C GLN A 29 1.76 8.61 -8.16
N LYS A 30 2.76 9.20 -7.52
CA LYS A 30 2.97 10.65 -7.54
C LYS A 30 3.19 11.16 -8.96
N ARG A 31 3.99 10.45 -9.73
CA ARG A 31 4.26 10.79 -11.13
C ARG A 31 3.00 10.72 -11.99
N ALA A 32 2.08 9.82 -11.66
CA ALA A 32 0.78 9.69 -12.32
C ALA A 32 -0.26 10.72 -11.85
N GLY A 33 0.12 11.62 -10.96
CA GLY A 33 -0.76 12.67 -10.45
C GLY A 33 -1.64 12.23 -9.29
N VAL A 34 -1.35 11.11 -8.67
CA VAL A 34 -2.11 10.61 -7.52
C VAL A 34 -1.29 10.86 -6.26
N GLU A 35 -1.79 11.74 -5.40
CA GLU A 35 -1.22 11.95 -4.07
C GLU A 35 -2.24 11.54 -3.02
N MET A 36 -1.86 10.55 -2.25
CA MET A 36 -2.59 10.13 -1.07
C MET A 36 -1.64 10.20 0.11
N ASN A 37 -2.14 10.54 1.27
CA ASN A 37 -1.33 10.60 2.47
C ASN A 37 -1.01 9.17 2.92
N GLN A 38 0.13 8.65 2.46
CA GLN A 38 0.52 7.26 2.64
C GLN A 38 1.70 7.13 3.57
N ARG A 39 1.71 6.07 4.35
CA ARG A 39 2.89 5.67 5.13
C ARG A 39 3.04 4.17 5.14
N ILE A 40 4.27 3.73 5.23
CA ILE A 40 4.64 2.31 5.27
C ILE A 40 5.05 1.97 6.69
N LEU A 41 4.44 0.92 7.23
CA LEU A 41 4.74 0.42 8.57
C LEU A 41 5.29 -0.99 8.44
N THR A 42 6.30 -1.32 9.25
CA THR A 42 6.83 -2.68 9.35
C THR A 42 6.83 -3.10 10.81
N ASP A 43 6.76 -4.39 11.05
CA ASP A 43 6.69 -4.91 12.42
C ASP A 43 8.00 -4.67 13.19
N ILE A 44 7.86 -4.22 14.43
CA ILE A 44 8.93 -4.27 15.43
C ILE A 44 8.62 -5.43 16.37
N VAL A 45 7.39 -5.47 16.86
CA VAL A 45 6.88 -6.55 17.70
C VAL A 45 5.54 -6.98 17.11
N GLY A 46 5.34 -8.28 16.96
CA GLY A 46 4.13 -8.84 16.39
C GLY A 46 4.45 -9.96 15.43
N THR A 47 3.60 -10.18 14.45
CA THR A 47 3.80 -11.23 13.46
C THR A 47 4.94 -10.87 12.54
N PHE A 48 5.92 -11.77 12.40
CA PHE A 48 7.11 -11.54 11.59
C PHE A 48 6.78 -11.21 10.14
N TYR A 49 7.54 -10.26 9.59
CA TYR A 49 7.47 -9.84 8.18
C TYR A 49 6.07 -9.37 7.79
N THR A 50 5.53 -8.49 8.62
CA THR A 50 4.28 -7.76 8.33
C THR A 50 4.62 -6.40 7.75
N LEU A 51 3.98 -6.05 6.64
CA LEU A 51 4.10 -4.73 6.03
C LEU A 51 2.71 -4.14 5.92
N VAL A 52 2.55 -2.91 6.40
CA VAL A 52 1.27 -2.20 6.33
C VAL A 52 1.43 -0.96 5.48
N LEU A 53 0.58 -0.82 4.49
CA LEU A 53 0.40 0.43 3.78
C LEU A 53 -0.85 1.10 4.35
N GLU A 54 -0.65 2.24 5.00
CA GLU A 54 -1.73 3.00 5.60
C GLU A 54 -1.90 4.32 4.88
N LEU A 55 -3.11 4.61 4.45
CA LEU A 55 -3.40 5.89 3.80
C LEU A 55 -4.64 6.52 4.41
N THR A 56 -4.62 7.85 4.46
CA THR A 56 -5.73 8.65 4.96
C THR A 56 -6.30 9.45 3.81
N VAL A 57 -7.59 9.30 3.57
CA VAL A 57 -8.29 10.00 2.50
C VAL A 57 -9.59 10.61 3.04
N PRO A 58 -10.14 11.64 2.37
CA PRO A 58 -11.34 12.31 2.89
C PRO A 58 -12.55 11.39 3.01
N ASN A 59 -12.77 10.50 2.04
CA ASN A 59 -13.94 9.62 1.98
C ASN A 59 -13.72 8.51 0.95
N MET A 60 -14.66 7.59 0.87
CA MET A 60 -14.60 6.47 -0.09
C MET A 60 -14.62 6.95 -1.54
N GLY A 61 -15.36 8.01 -1.85
CA GLY A 61 -15.40 8.56 -3.21
C GLY A 61 -14.04 9.03 -3.70
N ALA A 62 -13.25 9.65 -2.82
CA ALA A 62 -11.87 10.07 -3.15
C ALA A 62 -10.98 8.86 -3.43
N LEU A 63 -11.12 7.79 -2.64
CA LEU A 63 -10.38 6.55 -2.86
C LEU A 63 -10.74 5.93 -4.21
N GLU A 64 -12.02 5.79 -4.49
CA GLU A 64 -12.53 5.20 -5.73
C GLU A 64 -12.13 6.00 -6.97
N ALA A 65 -12.06 7.33 -6.86
CA ALA A 65 -11.63 8.19 -7.95
C ALA A 65 -10.15 8.02 -8.29
N ASN A 66 -9.31 7.73 -7.29
CA ASN A 66 -7.86 7.60 -7.49
C ASN A 66 -7.43 6.20 -7.93
N MET A 67 -8.16 5.17 -7.52
CA MET A 67 -7.77 3.78 -7.79
C MET A 67 -7.60 3.46 -9.28
N PRO A 68 -8.51 3.85 -10.20
CA PRO A 68 -8.30 3.55 -11.61
C PRO A 68 -7.06 4.20 -12.21
N LYS A 69 -6.68 5.38 -11.73
CA LYS A 69 -5.48 6.08 -12.20
C LYS A 69 -4.22 5.31 -11.83
N VAL A 70 -4.18 4.75 -10.63
CA VAL A 70 -3.07 3.93 -10.15
C VAL A 70 -3.03 2.60 -10.88
N MET A 71 -4.15 1.89 -10.91
CA MET A 71 -4.23 0.54 -11.47
C MET A 71 -4.05 0.51 -12.99
N GLY A 72 -4.33 1.62 -13.66
CA GLY A 72 -4.13 1.77 -15.10
C GLY A 72 -2.69 2.08 -15.52
N ASP A 73 -1.83 2.41 -14.57
CA ASP A 73 -0.42 2.73 -14.86
C ASP A 73 0.39 1.45 -15.06
N LYS A 74 1.06 1.33 -16.21
CA LYS A 74 1.82 0.12 -16.56
C LYS A 74 3.03 -0.10 -15.67
N ASP A 75 3.70 0.99 -15.28
CA ASP A 75 4.86 0.89 -14.39
C ASP A 75 4.44 0.44 -13.00
N TRP A 76 3.29 0.93 -12.53
CA TRP A 76 2.74 0.50 -11.27
C TRP A 76 2.36 -0.99 -11.30
N GLN A 77 1.74 -1.45 -12.39
CA GLN A 77 1.37 -2.86 -12.55
C GLN A 77 2.59 -3.77 -12.51
N ALA A 78 3.66 -3.39 -13.21
CA ALA A 78 4.91 -4.16 -13.23
C ALA A 78 5.56 -4.19 -11.83
N ASN A 79 5.55 -3.06 -11.13
CA ASN A 79 6.05 -2.96 -9.76
C ASN A 79 5.23 -3.85 -8.81
N TYR A 80 3.90 -3.80 -8.93
CA TYR A 80 3.00 -4.58 -8.09
C TYR A 80 3.19 -6.10 -8.30
N GLN A 81 3.45 -6.53 -9.53
CA GLN A 81 3.73 -7.94 -9.80
C GLN A 81 4.98 -8.42 -9.06
N LYS A 82 6.03 -7.60 -9.05
CA LYS A 82 7.25 -7.93 -8.29
C LYS A 82 6.96 -7.98 -6.80
N PHE A 83 6.19 -7.02 -6.30
CA PHE A 83 5.82 -6.97 -4.90
C PHE A 83 4.98 -8.19 -4.49
N SER A 84 3.95 -8.54 -5.28
CA SER A 84 3.06 -9.64 -4.95
C SER A 84 3.77 -10.99 -4.88
N ALA A 85 4.87 -11.15 -5.61
CA ALA A 85 5.69 -12.36 -5.54
C ALA A 85 6.34 -12.55 -4.16
N LEU A 86 6.45 -11.48 -3.37
CA LEU A 86 7.04 -11.50 -2.02
C LEU A 86 5.99 -11.66 -0.92
N VAL A 87 4.70 -11.71 -1.28
CA VAL A 87 3.58 -11.72 -0.33
C VAL A 87 2.99 -13.12 -0.22
N GLU A 88 2.78 -13.58 1.00
CA GLU A 88 2.08 -14.85 1.28
C GLU A 88 0.58 -14.65 1.35
N SER A 89 0.13 -13.58 2.01
CA SER A 89 -1.27 -13.28 2.22
C SER A 89 -1.45 -11.82 2.60
N GLY A 90 -2.67 -11.35 2.59
CA GLY A 90 -2.95 -9.99 2.99
C GLY A 90 -4.44 -9.76 3.15
N TYR A 91 -4.77 -8.61 3.75
CA TYR A 91 -6.14 -8.16 3.88
C TYR A 91 -6.18 -6.64 3.93
N ARG A 92 -7.37 -6.10 3.75
CA ARG A 92 -7.61 -4.66 3.81
C ARG A 92 -8.66 -4.36 4.85
N GLU A 93 -8.41 -3.31 5.63
CA GLU A 93 -9.37 -2.77 6.57
C GLU A 93 -9.55 -1.28 6.26
N ILE A 94 -10.77 -0.80 6.34
CA ILE A 94 -11.06 0.62 6.17
C ILE A 94 -11.83 1.08 7.40
N PHE A 95 -11.29 2.10 8.07
CA PHE A 95 -11.88 2.63 9.30
C PHE A 95 -12.26 4.08 9.12
N MET A 96 -13.36 4.46 9.75
CA MET A 96 -13.73 5.87 9.87
C MET A 96 -12.99 6.48 11.06
N ILE A 97 -12.36 7.63 10.85
CA ILE A 97 -11.76 8.38 11.96
C ILE A 97 -12.90 9.02 12.75
N VAL A 98 -12.97 8.69 14.03
CA VAL A 98 -13.96 9.27 14.96
C VAL A 98 -13.35 10.53 15.55
N GLU A 99 -14.07 11.64 15.41
CA GLU A 99 -13.65 12.94 15.89
C GLU A 99 -14.39 13.36 17.16
#